data_54b60bc085390c225c64fad2864067d2
#
_entry.id   54b60bc085390c225c64fad2864067d2
#
_cell.length_a   1.000
_cell.length_b   1.000
_cell.length_c   1.000
_cell.angle_alpha   90.00
_cell.angle_beta   90.00
_cell.angle_gamma   90.00
#
_symmetry.space_group_name_H-M   'P 1'
#
loop_
_entity.id
_entity.type
_entity.pdbx_description
1 polymer ?
#
loop_
_entity_poly.entity_id
_entity_poly.type
_entity_poly.pdbx_seq_one_letter_code
_entity_poly.pdbx_strand_id
1 'polypeptide(L)'
;MSVERLLMCARRPVLSFDYDRRRACAVGTGTILDRARLPLELTTHGKSAVYAKRVDMWWRRRAIPSSRDGIHRALDLLGVRSTVDLLNRSYGLSLSDQYWVRDASDPVRWEDVNFFDNPFDEEFGRMLLTPVSSSHGFSLNVPDASTGGDLPKRWTIGPSGVRVLVKGGRTGQEPVNELIASRLARGLGIRAVEYRLGEYDNRPVSLCDEMLSRDEELISAWQLMGSIKRDNRLSMRNQWLSDAVSLGCARKAVSDATDDWLLVDWLVRNIDRHYNNFGLIRNVDSLEVRPAPLFDTGMSLWAGELRVDNADYRTKPFYSTYKTPTALRQLRLIADWSRYDLDVLADWPDEVAHRLTANGMLSPVRIEAIRSSLVKRVATAVTVRDETVSSNHGTTCFTIPRPTPDRSTDDLPMPSPSDAEDPFPGPSLSVADDAGPR
;
A
#
# COMPACT_ATOMS: atom_id res chain seq x y z
N MET A 1 -3.03 -22.32 -28.97
CA MET A 1 -3.92 -23.24 -28.26
C MET A 1 -4.33 -22.58 -26.98
N SER A 2 -5.62 -22.49 -26.74
CA SER A 2 -6.18 -22.04 -25.46
C SER A 2 -6.15 -23.18 -24.45
N VAL A 3 -5.87 -22.85 -23.19
CA VAL A 3 -5.95 -23.77 -22.06
C VAL A 3 -6.82 -23.12 -20.98
N GLU A 4 -7.60 -23.94 -20.30
CA GLU A 4 -8.36 -23.46 -19.16
C GLU A 4 -7.41 -23.26 -17.96
N ARG A 5 -7.55 -22.08 -17.30
CA ARG A 5 -6.84 -21.72 -16.08
C ARG A 5 -7.82 -21.42 -14.97
N LEU A 6 -7.38 -21.71 -13.76
CA LEU A 6 -8.09 -21.38 -12.53
C LEU A 6 -7.31 -20.30 -11.76
N LEU A 7 -7.99 -19.21 -11.46
CA LEU A 7 -7.56 -18.30 -10.40
C LEU A 7 -8.04 -18.91 -9.09
N MET A 8 -7.11 -19.10 -8.19
CA MET A 8 -7.30 -19.68 -6.87
C MET A 8 -7.19 -18.59 -5.79
N CYS A 9 -7.94 -18.75 -4.72
CA CYS A 9 -7.70 -18.09 -3.44
C CYS A 9 -7.39 -19.20 -2.43
N ALA A 10 -6.14 -19.33 -2.03
CA ALA A 10 -5.63 -20.49 -1.31
C ALA A 10 -6.07 -21.80 -2.01
N ARG A 11 -6.88 -22.62 -1.34
CA ARG A 11 -7.38 -23.91 -1.88
C ARG A 11 -8.59 -23.80 -2.79
N ARG A 12 -9.23 -22.63 -2.86
CA ARG A 12 -10.54 -22.46 -3.50
C ARG A 12 -10.40 -21.86 -4.89
N PRO A 13 -10.97 -22.47 -5.94
CA PRO A 13 -11.06 -21.82 -7.24
C PRO A 13 -12.08 -20.69 -7.17
N VAL A 14 -11.71 -19.48 -7.60
CA VAL A 14 -12.55 -18.29 -7.55
C VAL A 14 -12.97 -17.80 -8.93
N LEU A 15 -12.18 -18.12 -9.98
CA LEU A 15 -12.46 -17.79 -11.37
C LEU A 15 -11.88 -18.84 -12.29
N SER A 16 -12.64 -19.30 -13.29
CA SER A 16 -12.15 -20.08 -14.43
C SER A 16 -12.08 -19.16 -15.66
N PHE A 17 -11.01 -19.26 -16.45
CA PHE A 17 -10.83 -18.49 -17.67
C PHE A 17 -9.93 -19.20 -18.69
N ASP A 18 -10.15 -18.90 -19.97
CA ASP A 18 -9.30 -19.36 -21.05
C ASP A 18 -8.04 -18.51 -21.20
N TYR A 19 -6.89 -19.15 -21.40
CA TYR A 19 -5.60 -18.51 -21.58
C TYR A 19 -4.94 -18.95 -22.89
N ASP A 20 -4.64 -18.00 -23.78
CA ASP A 20 -3.88 -18.26 -25.01
C ASP A 20 -2.38 -18.23 -24.71
N ARG A 21 -1.75 -19.43 -24.71
CA ARG A 21 -0.31 -19.56 -24.45
C ARG A 21 0.57 -18.85 -25.49
N ARG A 22 0.11 -18.70 -26.75
CA ARG A 22 0.90 -18.02 -27.80
C ARG A 22 0.90 -16.51 -27.62
N ARG A 23 -0.26 -15.95 -27.24
CA ARG A 23 -0.43 -14.51 -27.00
C ARG A 23 -0.05 -14.13 -25.57
N ALA A 24 0.17 -15.09 -24.69
CA ALA A 24 0.42 -14.91 -23.26
C ALA A 24 -0.63 -14.03 -22.59
N CYS A 25 -1.92 -14.26 -22.87
CA CYS A 25 -3.02 -13.47 -22.34
C CYS A 25 -4.29 -14.30 -22.12
N ALA A 26 -5.15 -13.83 -21.21
CA ALA A 26 -6.50 -14.36 -21.06
C ALA A 26 -7.35 -14.01 -22.28
N VAL A 27 -8.29 -14.87 -22.66
CA VAL A 27 -9.19 -14.68 -23.82
C VAL A 27 -10.64 -14.87 -23.43
N GLY A 28 -11.54 -14.21 -24.15
CA GLY A 28 -12.99 -14.34 -23.94
C GLY A 28 -13.46 -13.75 -22.60
N THR A 29 -14.24 -14.53 -21.86
CA THR A 29 -14.81 -14.18 -20.54
C THR A 29 -14.58 -15.32 -19.58
N GLY A 30 -14.13 -15.00 -18.36
CA GLY A 30 -14.01 -15.98 -17.29
C GLY A 30 -15.30 -16.11 -16.49
N THR A 31 -15.53 -17.30 -15.95
CA THR A 31 -16.68 -17.64 -15.10
C THR A 31 -16.31 -17.48 -13.64
N ILE A 32 -17.08 -16.68 -12.89
CA ILE A 32 -16.88 -16.52 -11.44
C ILE A 32 -17.38 -17.77 -10.73
N LEU A 33 -16.51 -18.41 -9.95
CA LEU A 33 -16.80 -19.60 -9.15
C LEU A 33 -17.09 -19.26 -7.68
N ASP A 34 -16.32 -18.33 -7.10
CA ASP A 34 -16.56 -17.80 -5.75
C ASP A 34 -16.42 -16.27 -5.76
N ARG A 35 -17.55 -15.60 -5.72
CA ARG A 35 -17.60 -14.13 -5.76
C ARG A 35 -17.07 -13.48 -4.49
N ALA A 36 -17.29 -14.09 -3.34
CA ALA A 36 -16.93 -13.51 -2.04
C ALA A 36 -15.41 -13.42 -1.87
N ARG A 37 -14.68 -14.33 -2.53
CA ARG A 37 -13.21 -14.42 -2.47
C ARG A 37 -12.51 -13.98 -3.75
N LEU A 38 -13.26 -13.44 -4.71
CA LEU A 38 -12.65 -12.88 -5.92
C LEU A 38 -11.84 -11.63 -5.56
N PRO A 39 -10.67 -11.39 -6.20
CA PRO A 39 -9.97 -10.12 -6.07
C PRO A 39 -10.90 -8.93 -6.35
N LEU A 40 -10.85 -7.89 -5.52
CA LEU A 40 -11.79 -6.76 -5.65
C LEU A 40 -11.75 -6.10 -7.03
N GLU A 41 -10.58 -6.00 -7.65
CA GLU A 41 -10.42 -5.44 -8.99
C GLU A 41 -11.12 -6.27 -10.08
N LEU A 42 -11.41 -7.54 -9.79
CA LEU A 42 -12.14 -8.43 -10.70
C LEU A 42 -13.64 -8.47 -10.40
N THR A 43 -14.10 -7.92 -9.28
CA THR A 43 -15.53 -7.89 -8.97
C THR A 43 -16.28 -7.06 -9.99
N THR A 44 -17.41 -7.58 -10.44
CA THR A 44 -18.31 -6.93 -11.39
C THR A 44 -19.70 -6.85 -10.76
N HIS A 45 -20.26 -5.65 -10.63
CA HIS A 45 -21.60 -5.48 -10.05
C HIS A 45 -22.63 -6.25 -10.86
N GLY A 46 -23.23 -7.28 -10.24
CA GLY A 46 -24.34 -8.05 -10.81
C GLY A 46 -24.02 -9.01 -11.96
N LYS A 47 -22.77 -9.06 -12.49
CA LYS A 47 -22.39 -9.96 -13.58
C LYS A 47 -21.76 -11.25 -13.06
N SER A 48 -22.05 -12.38 -13.68
CA SER A 48 -21.47 -13.69 -13.37
C SER A 48 -20.13 -13.97 -14.09
N ALA A 49 -19.66 -13.04 -14.92
CA ALA A 49 -18.48 -13.21 -15.76
C ALA A 49 -17.54 -12.01 -15.67
N VAL A 50 -16.24 -12.26 -15.86
CA VAL A 50 -15.16 -11.27 -15.92
C VAL A 50 -14.53 -11.25 -17.30
N TYR A 51 -14.42 -10.09 -17.94
CA TYR A 51 -13.77 -9.98 -19.24
C TYR A 51 -12.25 -10.25 -19.12
N ALA A 52 -11.72 -10.99 -20.07
CA ALA A 52 -10.30 -11.38 -20.16
C ALA A 52 -9.34 -10.20 -19.95
N LYS A 53 -9.63 -9.02 -20.55
CA LYS A 53 -8.82 -7.81 -20.39
C LYS A 53 -8.64 -7.40 -18.92
N ARG A 54 -9.68 -7.57 -18.07
CA ARG A 54 -9.58 -7.26 -16.62
C ARG A 54 -8.69 -8.26 -15.91
N VAL A 55 -8.77 -9.55 -16.28
CA VAL A 55 -7.91 -10.59 -15.73
C VAL A 55 -6.45 -10.28 -16.05
N ASP A 56 -6.13 -9.94 -17.32
CA ASP A 56 -4.78 -9.56 -17.74
C ASP A 56 -4.26 -8.31 -17.04
N MET A 57 -5.11 -7.29 -16.88
CA MET A 57 -4.72 -6.06 -16.17
C MET A 57 -4.40 -6.35 -14.70
N TRP A 58 -5.25 -7.12 -14.03
CA TRP A 58 -5.02 -7.53 -12.64
C TRP A 58 -3.73 -8.37 -12.53
N TRP A 59 -3.51 -9.33 -13.44
CA TRP A 59 -2.32 -10.16 -13.46
C TRP A 59 -1.04 -9.35 -13.63
N ARG A 60 -1.00 -8.44 -14.60
CA ARG A 60 0.17 -7.60 -14.85
C ARG A 60 0.52 -6.69 -13.68
N ARG A 61 -0.50 -6.21 -12.96
CA ARG A 61 -0.31 -5.35 -11.76
C ARG A 61 0.29 -6.10 -10.56
N ARG A 62 0.21 -7.44 -10.55
CA ARG A 62 0.84 -8.27 -9.51
C ARG A 62 2.36 -8.41 -9.72
N ALA A 63 2.85 -8.22 -10.93
CA ALA A 63 4.27 -8.33 -11.20
C ALA A 63 5.06 -7.22 -10.51
N ILE A 64 6.27 -7.55 -10.08
CA ILE A 64 7.24 -6.57 -9.57
C ILE A 64 7.36 -5.40 -10.56
N PRO A 65 7.37 -4.13 -10.10
CA PRO A 65 7.47 -2.99 -11.00
C PRO A 65 8.76 -3.04 -11.84
N SER A 66 8.63 -2.76 -13.13
CA SER A 66 9.79 -2.66 -14.04
C SER A 66 10.71 -1.46 -13.71
N SER A 67 10.20 -0.48 -12.95
CA SER A 67 10.96 0.65 -12.42
C SER A 67 11.81 0.33 -11.20
N ARG A 68 11.68 -0.88 -10.63
CA ARG A 68 12.47 -1.24 -9.46
C ARG A 68 13.96 -1.28 -9.77
N ASP A 69 14.75 -0.70 -8.87
CA ASP A 69 16.21 -0.70 -8.98
C ASP A 69 16.74 -2.15 -9.10
N GLY A 70 17.63 -2.40 -10.08
CA GLY A 70 18.27 -3.70 -10.31
C GLY A 70 17.44 -4.74 -11.08
N ILE A 71 16.16 -4.52 -11.38
CA ILE A 71 15.26 -5.52 -11.96
C ILE A 71 15.73 -6.02 -13.34
N HIS A 72 16.17 -5.13 -14.23
CA HIS A 72 16.61 -5.52 -15.58
C HIS A 72 17.77 -6.49 -15.53
N ARG A 73 18.78 -6.19 -14.72
CA ARG A 73 19.94 -7.07 -14.52
C ARG A 73 19.54 -8.44 -13.94
N ALA A 74 18.63 -8.44 -12.96
CA ALA A 74 18.14 -9.67 -12.37
C ALA A 74 17.39 -10.54 -13.40
N LEU A 75 16.56 -9.95 -14.26
CA LEU A 75 15.86 -10.66 -15.34
C LEU A 75 16.84 -11.23 -16.37
N ASP A 76 17.87 -10.47 -16.76
CA ASP A 76 18.90 -10.93 -17.70
C ASP A 76 19.65 -12.14 -17.16
N LEU A 77 20.05 -12.11 -15.89
CA LEU A 77 20.74 -13.23 -15.22
C LEU A 77 19.86 -14.48 -15.12
N LEU A 78 18.55 -14.32 -14.96
CA LEU A 78 17.58 -15.41 -14.93
C LEU A 78 17.20 -15.94 -16.32
N GLY A 79 17.59 -15.27 -17.39
CA GLY A 79 17.11 -15.55 -18.74
C GLY A 79 15.59 -15.41 -18.88
N VAL A 80 15.01 -14.43 -18.16
CA VAL A 80 13.57 -14.14 -18.15
C VAL A 80 13.32 -12.85 -18.89
N ARG A 81 12.34 -12.84 -19.81
CA ARG A 81 12.10 -11.69 -20.71
C ARG A 81 11.42 -10.51 -20.06
N SER A 82 10.63 -10.74 -19.02
CA SER A 82 9.84 -9.68 -18.38
C SER A 82 9.47 -10.05 -16.95
N THR A 83 9.06 -9.06 -16.17
CA THR A 83 8.53 -9.26 -14.81
C THR A 83 7.25 -10.09 -14.80
N VAL A 84 6.45 -10.05 -15.87
CA VAL A 84 5.25 -10.89 -16.02
C VAL A 84 5.62 -12.34 -16.31
N ASP A 85 6.69 -12.59 -17.08
CA ASP A 85 7.19 -13.95 -17.30
C ASP A 85 7.70 -14.58 -15.99
N LEU A 86 8.37 -13.77 -15.15
CA LEU A 86 8.78 -14.19 -13.82
C LEU A 86 7.56 -14.56 -12.96
N LEU A 87 6.55 -13.69 -12.94
CA LEU A 87 5.30 -13.93 -12.22
C LEU A 87 4.60 -15.22 -12.68
N ASN A 88 4.57 -15.48 -13.99
CA ASN A 88 3.98 -16.71 -14.54
C ASN A 88 4.68 -17.97 -14.04
N ARG A 89 5.99 -17.92 -13.85
CA ARG A 89 6.79 -19.09 -13.41
C ARG A 89 6.62 -19.39 -11.91
N SER A 90 6.23 -18.38 -11.11
CA SER A 90 5.92 -18.52 -9.68
C SER A 90 4.41 -18.63 -9.39
N TYR A 91 3.60 -19.07 -10.37
CA TYR A 91 2.14 -19.16 -10.26
C TYR A 91 1.46 -17.83 -9.86
N GLY A 92 2.17 -16.72 -9.87
CA GLY A 92 1.71 -15.42 -9.36
C GLY A 92 1.53 -15.36 -7.85
N LEU A 93 2.16 -16.27 -7.11
CA LEU A 93 2.14 -16.33 -5.66
C LEU A 93 2.70 -15.04 -5.02
N SER A 94 2.19 -14.69 -3.86
CA SER A 94 2.59 -13.51 -3.09
C SER A 94 2.58 -13.82 -1.60
N LEU A 95 3.30 -13.01 -0.82
CA LEU A 95 3.15 -12.93 0.65
C LEU A 95 2.16 -11.83 1.05
N SER A 96 1.58 -11.09 0.10
CA SER A 96 0.60 -10.04 0.38
C SER A 96 -0.86 -10.52 0.28
N ASP A 97 -1.08 -11.69 -0.29
CA ASP A 97 -2.41 -12.28 -0.48
C ASP A 97 -2.34 -13.79 -0.76
N GLN A 98 -3.50 -14.40 -0.98
CA GLN A 98 -3.67 -15.84 -1.16
C GLN A 98 -3.97 -16.23 -2.62
N TYR A 99 -3.79 -15.30 -3.58
CA TYR A 99 -4.13 -15.55 -4.98
C TYR A 99 -2.99 -16.17 -5.76
N TRP A 100 -3.34 -17.16 -6.59
CA TRP A 100 -2.41 -17.81 -7.52
C TRP A 100 -3.18 -18.40 -8.71
N VAL A 101 -2.46 -18.69 -9.80
CA VAL A 101 -3.06 -19.21 -11.04
C VAL A 101 -2.38 -20.49 -11.44
N ARG A 102 -3.17 -21.51 -11.77
CA ARG A 102 -2.71 -22.76 -12.34
C ARG A 102 -3.51 -23.15 -13.57
N ASP A 103 -2.97 -24.03 -14.40
CA ASP A 103 -3.78 -24.68 -15.43
C ASP A 103 -4.80 -25.61 -14.75
N ALA A 104 -6.02 -25.72 -15.31
CA ALA A 104 -7.09 -26.52 -14.68
C ALA A 104 -6.70 -28.00 -14.53
N SER A 105 -5.89 -28.52 -15.45
CA SER A 105 -5.37 -29.89 -15.44
C SER A 105 -4.12 -30.10 -14.57
N ASP A 106 -3.52 -29.03 -14.02
CA ASP A 106 -2.33 -29.14 -13.17
C ASP A 106 -2.73 -29.66 -11.78
N PRO A 107 -2.12 -30.75 -11.27
CA PRO A 107 -2.44 -31.32 -9.96
C PRO A 107 -1.86 -30.55 -8.78
N VAL A 108 -1.11 -29.47 -9.02
CA VAL A 108 -0.47 -28.65 -7.99
C VAL A 108 -1.49 -28.15 -6.98
N ARG A 109 -1.15 -28.27 -5.69
CA ARG A 109 -1.98 -27.83 -4.57
C ARG A 109 -1.37 -26.63 -3.87
N TRP A 110 -2.20 -25.83 -3.19
CA TRP A 110 -1.77 -24.67 -2.39
C TRP A 110 -0.69 -25.02 -1.37
N GLU A 111 -0.85 -26.16 -0.69
CA GLU A 111 0.07 -26.62 0.34
C GLU A 111 1.50 -26.86 -0.19
N ASP A 112 1.60 -27.20 -1.47
CA ASP A 112 2.87 -27.56 -2.09
C ASP A 112 3.66 -26.34 -2.60
N VAL A 113 2.99 -25.17 -2.76
CA VAL A 113 3.59 -24.04 -3.48
C VAL A 113 3.55 -22.69 -2.73
N ASN A 114 2.66 -22.50 -1.75
CA ASN A 114 2.51 -21.21 -1.08
C ASN A 114 3.79 -20.77 -0.36
N PHE A 115 4.05 -19.45 -0.31
CA PHE A 115 5.24 -18.91 0.33
C PHE A 115 5.13 -18.78 1.85
N PHE A 116 3.95 -18.95 2.43
CA PHE A 116 3.75 -18.90 3.88
C PHE A 116 4.33 -20.13 4.59
N ASP A 117 4.19 -21.32 3.98
CA ASP A 117 4.58 -22.59 4.59
C ASP A 117 5.84 -23.20 3.93
N ASN A 118 6.09 -22.88 2.65
CA ASN A 118 7.16 -23.50 1.88
C ASN A 118 8.41 -22.62 1.79
N PRO A 119 9.60 -23.20 1.66
CA PRO A 119 10.80 -22.46 1.36
C PRO A 119 10.72 -21.84 -0.05
N PHE A 120 11.41 -20.72 -0.23
CA PHE A 120 11.53 -20.03 -1.51
C PHE A 120 12.98 -19.63 -1.77
N ASP A 121 13.30 -19.29 -3.02
CA ASP A 121 14.62 -18.85 -3.40
C ASP A 121 14.83 -17.37 -2.99
N GLU A 122 15.86 -17.13 -2.22
CA GLU A 122 16.23 -15.79 -1.73
C GLU A 122 17.24 -15.08 -2.62
N GLU A 123 17.85 -15.78 -3.58
CA GLU A 123 18.95 -15.22 -4.37
C GLU A 123 18.49 -14.11 -5.30
N PHE A 124 17.32 -14.27 -5.92
CA PHE A 124 16.71 -13.20 -6.71
C PHE A 124 16.51 -11.91 -5.89
N GLY A 125 15.96 -12.05 -4.69
CA GLY A 125 15.79 -10.93 -3.78
C GLY A 125 17.12 -10.29 -3.37
N ARG A 126 18.17 -11.07 -3.19
CA ARG A 126 19.54 -10.54 -2.92
C ARG A 126 20.05 -9.68 -4.07
N MET A 127 19.83 -10.11 -5.32
CA MET A 127 20.24 -9.33 -6.49
C MET A 127 19.48 -7.99 -6.62
N LEU A 128 18.27 -7.91 -6.07
CA LEU A 128 17.50 -6.66 -6.02
C LEU A 128 17.97 -5.68 -4.95
N LEU A 129 18.58 -6.18 -3.86
CA LEU A 129 19.15 -5.32 -2.82
C LEU A 129 20.54 -4.81 -3.18
N THR A 130 21.39 -5.67 -3.70
CA THR A 130 22.75 -5.34 -4.15
C THR A 130 23.05 -6.01 -5.47
N PRO A 131 23.54 -5.27 -6.46
CA PRO A 131 23.88 -5.82 -7.76
C PRO A 131 25.18 -6.64 -7.70
N VAL A 132 25.15 -7.81 -7.09
CA VAL A 132 26.26 -8.77 -7.05
C VAL A 132 26.02 -9.86 -8.09
N SER A 133 27.06 -10.29 -8.80
CA SER A 133 26.98 -11.45 -9.69
C SER A 133 26.96 -12.73 -8.85
N SER A 134 25.92 -13.55 -9.02
CA SER A 134 25.88 -14.87 -8.41
C SER A 134 26.35 -15.95 -9.39
N SER A 135 26.98 -16.98 -8.86
CA SER A 135 27.53 -18.11 -9.62
C SER A 135 26.68 -19.38 -9.53
N HIS A 136 25.52 -19.33 -8.91
CA HIS A 136 24.68 -20.49 -8.64
C HIS A 136 23.39 -20.46 -9.47
N GLY A 137 22.86 -21.65 -9.78
CA GLY A 137 21.55 -21.79 -10.44
C GLY A 137 20.41 -21.32 -9.54
N PHE A 138 19.42 -20.66 -10.14
CA PHE A 138 18.27 -20.09 -9.44
C PHE A 138 17.04 -20.98 -9.54
N SER A 139 16.28 -21.04 -8.46
CA SER A 139 14.87 -21.43 -8.52
C SER A 139 14.02 -20.21 -8.87
N LEU A 140 12.95 -20.41 -9.61
CA LEU A 140 12.02 -19.36 -9.99
C LEU A 140 10.84 -19.22 -8.99
N ASN A 141 10.95 -19.94 -7.87
CA ASN A 141 9.98 -19.86 -6.77
C ASN A 141 10.35 -18.70 -5.83
N VAL A 142 10.05 -17.47 -6.25
CA VAL A 142 10.51 -16.23 -5.60
C VAL A 142 9.34 -15.31 -5.23
N PRO A 143 9.11 -15.02 -3.93
CA PRO A 143 8.04 -14.12 -3.49
C PRO A 143 8.26 -12.68 -3.97
N ASP A 144 9.50 -12.30 -4.24
CA ASP A 144 9.86 -10.96 -4.73
C ASP A 144 9.27 -10.66 -6.10
N ALA A 145 8.90 -11.67 -6.90
CA ALA A 145 8.25 -11.51 -8.20
C ALA A 145 6.91 -10.74 -8.14
N SER A 146 6.25 -10.73 -7.00
CA SER A 146 4.97 -10.05 -6.75
C SER A 146 5.06 -8.93 -5.70
N THR A 147 6.26 -8.59 -5.22
CA THR A 147 6.45 -7.56 -4.19
C THR A 147 6.38 -6.15 -4.78
N GLY A 148 5.42 -5.34 -4.36
CA GLY A 148 5.20 -3.98 -4.87
C GLY A 148 6.24 -2.94 -4.39
N GLY A 149 6.21 -1.73 -4.99
CA GLY A 149 7.02 -0.55 -4.64
C GLY A 149 8.41 -0.50 -5.30
N ASP A 150 9.02 0.69 -5.36
CA ASP A 150 10.25 0.97 -6.13
C ASP A 150 11.55 0.84 -5.32
N LEU A 151 11.51 1.02 -3.99
CA LEU A 151 12.69 0.89 -3.15
C LEU A 151 13.21 -0.56 -3.12
N PRO A 152 14.52 -0.77 -3.00
CA PRO A 152 15.12 -2.10 -2.88
C PRO A 152 14.52 -2.85 -1.70
N LYS A 153 14.01 -4.05 -1.94
CA LYS A 153 13.47 -4.92 -0.89
C LYS A 153 13.48 -6.37 -1.32
N ARG A 154 13.52 -7.27 -0.35
CA ARG A 154 13.42 -8.70 -0.55
C ARG A 154 12.78 -9.41 0.63
N TRP A 155 12.25 -10.59 0.37
CA TRP A 155 11.84 -11.52 1.41
C TRP A 155 12.97 -12.45 1.80
N THR A 156 12.99 -12.85 3.06
CA THR A 156 13.90 -13.89 3.60
C THR A 156 13.16 -14.70 4.67
N ILE A 157 13.68 -15.86 4.98
CA ILE A 157 13.18 -16.71 6.06
C ILE A 157 14.12 -16.57 7.24
N GLY A 158 13.61 -16.02 8.34
CA GLY A 158 14.36 -15.89 9.60
C GLY A 158 14.61 -17.24 10.28
N PRO A 159 15.50 -17.28 11.30
CA PRO A 159 15.86 -18.52 11.99
C PRO A 159 14.69 -19.31 12.59
N SER A 160 13.60 -18.61 12.97
CA SER A 160 12.37 -19.20 13.50
C SER A 160 11.38 -19.63 12.43
N GLY A 161 11.74 -19.56 11.12
CA GLY A 161 10.84 -19.83 10.02
C GLY A 161 9.89 -18.67 9.68
N VAL A 162 9.95 -17.55 10.40
CA VAL A 162 9.15 -16.34 10.13
C VAL A 162 9.62 -15.69 8.84
N ARG A 163 8.69 -15.28 7.99
CA ARG A 163 8.98 -14.50 6.78
C ARG A 163 9.30 -13.08 7.19
N VAL A 164 10.42 -12.58 6.71
CA VAL A 164 10.94 -11.25 7.05
C VAL A 164 11.11 -10.45 5.77
N LEU A 165 10.48 -9.28 5.71
CA LEU A 165 10.72 -8.31 4.65
C LEU A 165 11.92 -7.45 5.02
N VAL A 166 12.96 -7.50 4.20
CA VAL A 166 14.15 -6.66 4.28
C VAL A 166 13.98 -5.49 3.31
N LYS A 167 14.01 -4.26 3.80
CA LYS A 167 13.85 -3.05 3.00
C LYS A 167 15.13 -2.22 3.08
N GLY A 168 15.71 -1.90 1.93
CA GLY A 168 16.77 -0.92 1.81
C GLY A 168 16.20 0.49 1.61
N GLY A 169 17.11 1.44 1.36
CA GLY A 169 16.78 2.82 1.03
C GLY A 169 17.75 3.36 -0.01
N ARG A 170 17.41 4.50 -0.62
CA ARG A 170 18.32 5.22 -1.54
C ARG A 170 19.31 6.09 -0.79
N THR A 171 18.89 6.68 0.32
CA THR A 171 19.68 7.59 1.14
C THR A 171 20.29 6.90 2.38
N GLY A 172 19.79 5.71 2.75
CA GLY A 172 20.13 5.03 3.99
C GLY A 172 19.39 5.58 5.22
N GLN A 173 18.63 6.67 5.07
CA GLN A 173 17.79 7.23 6.12
C GLN A 173 16.45 6.47 6.21
N GLU A 174 15.92 5.97 5.10
CA GLU A 174 14.60 5.35 5.02
C GLU A 174 14.42 4.18 6.01
N PRO A 175 15.38 3.26 6.18
CA PRO A 175 15.27 2.19 7.19
C PRO A 175 15.15 2.72 8.62
N VAL A 176 15.86 3.79 8.95
CA VAL A 176 15.81 4.43 10.28
C VAL A 176 14.48 5.13 10.49
N ASN A 177 13.93 5.75 9.45
CA ASN A 177 12.61 6.37 9.51
C ASN A 177 11.50 5.35 9.80
N GLU A 178 11.56 4.16 9.20
CA GLU A 178 10.64 3.05 9.51
C GLU A 178 10.67 2.68 11.00
N LEU A 179 11.88 2.52 11.57
CA LEU A 179 12.04 2.24 12.99
C LEU A 179 11.50 3.37 13.86
N ILE A 180 11.82 4.63 13.54
CA ILE A 180 11.39 5.81 14.30
C ILE A 180 9.86 5.89 14.31
N ALA A 181 9.22 5.78 13.15
CA ALA A 181 7.77 5.82 13.03
C ALA A 181 7.07 4.67 13.77
N SER A 182 7.62 3.46 13.69
CA SER A 182 7.12 2.28 14.40
C SER A 182 7.18 2.46 15.92
N ARG A 183 8.26 3.02 16.44
CA ARG A 183 8.41 3.30 17.88
C ARG A 183 7.50 4.43 18.36
N LEU A 184 7.38 5.50 17.56
CA LEU A 184 6.43 6.58 17.81
C LEU A 184 5.00 6.02 17.92
N ALA A 185 4.58 5.22 16.93
CA ALA A 185 3.26 4.61 16.90
C ALA A 185 3.02 3.76 18.17
N ARG A 186 4.00 2.94 18.56
CA ARG A 186 3.93 2.15 19.81
C ARG A 186 3.78 3.04 21.04
N GLY A 187 4.56 4.14 21.16
CA GLY A 187 4.47 5.10 22.27
C GLY A 187 3.09 5.75 22.38
N LEU A 188 2.41 5.94 21.27
CA LEU A 188 1.05 6.48 21.18
C LEU A 188 -0.05 5.40 21.29
N GLY A 189 0.28 4.13 21.51
CA GLY A 189 -0.69 3.02 21.52
C GLY A 189 -1.29 2.68 20.14
N ILE A 190 -0.66 3.12 19.05
CA ILE A 190 -1.11 2.92 17.68
C ILE A 190 -0.56 1.60 17.13
N ARG A 191 -1.42 0.86 16.44
CA ARG A 191 -1.02 -0.39 15.77
C ARG A 191 -0.17 -0.10 14.54
N ALA A 192 1.07 -0.57 14.55
CA ALA A 192 2.02 -0.42 13.46
C ALA A 192 2.81 -1.71 13.25
N VAL A 193 3.33 -1.90 12.03
CA VAL A 193 4.34 -2.92 11.76
C VAL A 193 5.59 -2.57 12.57
N GLU A 194 6.14 -3.58 13.25
CA GLU A 194 7.36 -3.41 14.03
C GLU A 194 8.59 -3.56 13.16
N TYR A 195 9.43 -2.52 13.15
CA TYR A 195 10.67 -2.54 12.39
C TYR A 195 11.88 -2.67 13.30
N ARG A 196 12.86 -3.43 12.81
CA ARG A 196 14.21 -3.57 13.39
C ARG A 196 15.22 -3.04 12.38
N LEU A 197 16.33 -2.48 12.85
CA LEU A 197 17.45 -2.17 11.97
C LEU A 197 18.35 -3.38 11.83
N GLY A 198 18.89 -3.54 10.64
CA GLY A 198 19.95 -4.46 10.28
C GLY A 198 20.90 -3.80 9.32
N GLU A 199 21.88 -4.55 8.86
CA GLU A 199 22.85 -4.13 7.89
C GLU A 199 22.95 -5.16 6.77
N TYR A 200 23.02 -4.70 5.55
CA TYR A 200 23.24 -5.53 4.38
C TYR A 200 24.23 -4.83 3.43
N ASP A 201 25.36 -5.46 3.16
CA ASP A 201 26.43 -4.91 2.34
C ASP A 201 26.87 -3.50 2.80
N ASN A 202 27.16 -3.37 4.09
CA ASN A 202 27.53 -2.11 4.77
C ASN A 202 26.50 -0.97 4.60
N ARG A 203 25.23 -1.31 4.35
CA ARG A 203 24.14 -0.34 4.25
C ARG A 203 23.06 -0.67 5.26
N PRO A 204 22.45 0.33 5.89
CA PRO A 204 21.34 0.10 6.80
C PRO A 204 20.14 -0.45 6.03
N VAL A 205 19.48 -1.43 6.63
CA VAL A 205 18.20 -1.98 6.16
C VAL A 205 17.20 -2.02 7.31
N SER A 206 15.93 -1.90 7.02
CA SER A 206 14.86 -2.20 7.96
C SER A 206 14.35 -3.62 7.74
N LEU A 207 14.01 -4.29 8.84
CA LEU A 207 13.51 -5.65 8.88
C LEU A 207 12.15 -5.63 9.56
N CYS A 208 11.15 -6.21 8.94
CA CYS A 208 9.87 -6.45 9.60
C CYS A 208 9.38 -7.85 9.32
N ASP A 209 8.77 -8.46 10.32
CA ASP A 209 8.13 -9.75 10.15
C ASP A 209 6.89 -9.60 9.27
N GLU A 210 6.50 -10.67 8.58
CA GLU A 210 5.25 -10.70 7.81
C GLU A 210 4.07 -10.37 8.71
N MET A 211 3.29 -9.37 8.29
CA MET A 211 2.15 -8.89 9.08
C MET A 211 0.86 -9.68 8.85
N LEU A 212 0.86 -10.55 7.84
CA LEU A 212 -0.28 -11.37 7.46
C LEU A 212 -0.10 -12.81 7.95
N SER A 213 -1.17 -13.41 8.43
CA SER A 213 -1.22 -14.85 8.62
C SER A 213 -1.50 -15.57 7.30
N ARG A 214 -1.32 -16.90 7.30
CA ARG A 214 -1.47 -17.75 6.10
C ARG A 214 -2.87 -17.73 5.47
N ASP A 215 -3.86 -17.22 6.16
CA ASP A 215 -5.27 -17.12 5.77
C ASP A 215 -5.74 -15.67 5.63
N GLU A 216 -4.80 -14.73 5.59
CA GLU A 216 -5.09 -13.30 5.45
C GLU A 216 -4.54 -12.72 4.14
N GLU A 217 -5.19 -11.65 3.68
CA GLU A 217 -4.74 -10.85 2.55
C GLU A 217 -4.79 -9.35 2.88
N LEU A 218 -3.85 -8.60 2.31
CA LEU A 218 -3.84 -7.15 2.35
C LEU A 218 -4.67 -6.60 1.18
N ILE A 219 -5.68 -5.83 1.49
CA ILE A 219 -6.47 -5.06 0.52
C ILE A 219 -6.09 -3.60 0.66
N SER A 220 -5.32 -3.09 -0.30
CA SER A 220 -4.95 -1.67 -0.29
C SER A 220 -6.16 -0.76 -0.49
N ALA A 221 -6.09 0.47 0.03
CA ALA A 221 -7.13 1.46 -0.21
C ALA A 221 -7.32 1.73 -1.71
N TRP A 222 -6.26 1.61 -2.52
CA TRP A 222 -6.34 1.73 -3.98
C TRP A 222 -7.23 0.64 -4.59
N GLN A 223 -7.05 -0.63 -4.18
CA GLN A 223 -7.86 -1.76 -4.66
C GLN A 223 -9.32 -1.60 -4.25
N LEU A 224 -9.58 -1.23 -2.99
CA LEU A 224 -10.93 -1.07 -2.48
C LEU A 224 -11.66 0.08 -3.17
N MET A 225 -11.12 1.28 -3.12
CA MET A 225 -11.76 2.49 -3.67
C MET A 225 -11.83 2.47 -5.20
N GLY A 226 -10.90 1.78 -5.87
CA GLY A 226 -10.93 1.58 -7.32
C GLY A 226 -11.95 0.54 -7.79
N SER A 227 -12.44 -0.34 -6.89
CA SER A 227 -13.43 -1.38 -7.20
C SER A 227 -14.86 -0.95 -6.94
N ILE A 228 -15.09 0.13 -6.19
CA ILE A 228 -16.42 0.64 -5.82
C ILE A 228 -16.68 1.96 -6.57
N LYS A 229 -17.92 2.12 -7.04
CA LYS A 229 -18.32 3.36 -7.70
C LYS A 229 -18.23 4.54 -6.73
N ARG A 230 -17.51 5.60 -7.13
CA ARG A 230 -17.39 6.81 -6.34
C ARG A 230 -18.76 7.49 -6.14
N ASP A 231 -19.05 7.90 -4.91
CA ASP A 231 -20.13 8.84 -4.60
C ASP A 231 -19.55 10.27 -4.52
N ASN A 232 -19.84 11.09 -5.51
CA ASN A 232 -19.31 12.45 -5.60
C ASN A 232 -19.83 13.39 -4.49
N ARG A 233 -20.82 12.97 -3.69
CA ARG A 233 -21.32 13.70 -2.51
C ARG A 233 -20.41 13.51 -1.30
N LEU A 234 -19.56 12.50 -1.31
CA LEU A 234 -18.67 12.18 -0.21
C LEU A 234 -17.29 12.81 -0.40
N SER A 235 -16.67 13.24 0.69
CA SER A 235 -15.23 13.51 0.71
C SER A 235 -14.45 12.20 0.49
N MET A 236 -13.17 12.29 0.08
CA MET A 236 -12.34 11.10 -0.10
C MET A 236 -12.19 10.29 1.19
N ARG A 237 -12.08 10.94 2.35
CA ARG A 237 -12.06 10.25 3.65
C ARG A 237 -13.37 9.52 3.91
N ASN A 238 -14.52 10.17 3.69
CA ASN A 238 -15.83 9.54 3.92
C ASN A 238 -16.11 8.43 2.91
N GLN A 239 -15.65 8.55 1.66
CA GLN A 239 -15.69 7.47 0.68
C GLN A 239 -14.90 6.26 1.18
N TRP A 240 -13.64 6.47 1.61
CA TRP A 240 -12.82 5.42 2.19
C TRP A 240 -13.52 4.69 3.35
N LEU A 241 -14.05 5.45 4.32
CA LEU A 241 -14.75 4.89 5.47
C LEU A 241 -16.01 4.11 5.06
N SER A 242 -16.77 4.64 4.08
CA SER A 242 -17.96 3.98 3.55
C SER A 242 -17.62 2.67 2.84
N ASP A 243 -16.59 2.69 2.01
CA ASP A 243 -16.15 1.53 1.24
C ASP A 243 -15.62 0.42 2.16
N ALA A 244 -14.83 0.78 3.18
CA ALA A 244 -14.35 -0.16 4.18
C ALA A 244 -15.49 -0.81 4.98
N VAL A 245 -16.50 -0.03 5.37
CA VAL A 245 -17.70 -0.55 6.03
C VAL A 245 -18.50 -1.45 5.11
N SER A 246 -18.62 -1.11 3.83
CA SER A 246 -19.30 -1.96 2.85
C SER A 246 -18.63 -3.31 2.63
N LEU A 247 -17.31 -3.39 2.86
CA LEU A 247 -16.54 -4.63 2.81
C LEU A 247 -16.64 -5.45 4.11
N GLY A 248 -17.25 -4.90 5.17
CA GLY A 248 -17.46 -5.58 6.45
C GLY A 248 -16.58 -5.07 7.60
N CYS A 249 -15.74 -4.05 7.38
CA CYS A 249 -14.92 -3.48 8.46
C CYS A 249 -15.79 -2.67 9.44
N ALA A 250 -15.57 -2.82 10.74
CA ALA A 250 -16.25 -2.03 11.75
C ALA A 250 -15.93 -0.53 11.59
N ARG A 251 -16.99 0.31 11.53
CA ARG A 251 -16.84 1.75 11.28
C ARG A 251 -15.90 2.44 12.25
N LYS A 252 -16.02 2.13 13.55
CA LYS A 252 -15.13 2.70 14.56
C LYS A 252 -13.69 2.28 14.32
N ALA A 253 -13.44 1.01 14.04
CA ALA A 253 -12.09 0.51 13.83
C ALA A 253 -11.39 1.19 12.63
N VAL A 254 -12.08 1.34 11.49
CA VAL A 254 -11.50 1.99 10.32
C VAL A 254 -11.36 3.51 10.52
N SER A 255 -12.25 4.16 11.26
CA SER A 255 -12.11 5.59 11.61
C SER A 255 -10.90 5.80 12.51
N ASP A 256 -10.77 5.02 13.58
CA ASP A 256 -9.67 5.08 14.53
C ASP A 256 -8.32 4.86 13.84
N ALA A 257 -8.20 3.82 13.02
CA ALA A 257 -6.98 3.55 12.26
C ALA A 257 -6.64 4.69 11.27
N THR A 258 -7.66 5.31 10.67
CA THR A 258 -7.45 6.46 9.77
C THR A 258 -6.88 7.65 10.53
N ASP A 259 -7.41 7.93 11.72
CA ASP A 259 -6.90 9.00 12.59
C ASP A 259 -5.46 8.69 13.05
N ASP A 260 -5.16 7.43 13.39
CA ASP A 260 -3.83 6.95 13.75
C ASP A 260 -2.80 7.24 12.64
N TRP A 261 -3.13 6.87 11.39
CA TRP A 261 -2.23 7.10 10.25
C TRP A 261 -2.00 8.60 10.00
N LEU A 262 -3.06 9.42 10.10
CA LEU A 262 -2.94 10.88 9.90
C LEU A 262 -2.06 11.52 10.97
N LEU A 263 -2.17 11.11 12.23
CA LEU A 263 -1.37 11.63 13.31
C LEU A 263 0.11 11.28 13.15
N VAL A 264 0.42 9.99 12.91
CA VAL A 264 1.81 9.57 12.73
C VAL A 264 2.41 10.20 11.49
N ASP A 265 1.71 10.23 10.35
CA ASP A 265 2.19 10.86 9.11
C ASP A 265 2.48 12.35 9.32
N TRP A 266 1.66 13.04 10.10
CA TRP A 266 1.96 14.42 10.50
C TRP A 266 3.25 14.47 11.31
N LEU A 267 3.35 13.75 12.41
CA LEU A 267 4.48 13.83 13.34
C LEU A 267 5.80 13.51 12.65
N VAL A 268 5.91 12.40 11.92
CA VAL A 268 7.13 12.01 11.21
C VAL A 268 7.33 12.71 9.87
N ARG A 269 6.38 13.55 9.45
CA ARG A 269 6.40 14.17 8.11
C ARG A 269 6.50 13.15 6.99
N ASN A 270 5.63 12.15 7.00
CA ASN A 270 5.54 11.21 5.90
C ASN A 270 4.92 11.87 4.66
N ILE A 271 5.63 11.83 3.53
CA ILE A 271 5.18 12.44 2.26
C ILE A 271 4.61 11.40 1.28
N ASP A 272 4.66 10.13 1.62
CA ASP A 272 4.33 9.04 0.69
C ASP A 272 3.14 8.17 1.16
N ARG A 273 2.22 8.69 1.96
CA ARG A 273 0.98 7.99 2.30
C ARG A 273 0.02 7.99 1.12
N HIS A 274 0.32 7.23 0.07
CA HIS A 274 -0.58 7.00 -1.05
C HIS A 274 -1.50 5.80 -0.80
N TYR A 275 -2.52 5.60 -1.65
CA TYR A 275 -3.56 4.58 -1.47
C TYR A 275 -3.08 3.12 -1.45
N ASN A 276 -1.84 2.82 -1.80
CA ASN A 276 -1.25 1.50 -1.63
C ASN A 276 -0.52 1.32 -0.28
N ASN A 277 -0.28 2.40 0.48
CA ASN A 277 0.46 2.36 1.74
C ASN A 277 -0.46 2.36 2.98
N PHE A 278 -1.74 2.09 2.80
CA PHE A 278 -2.71 1.79 3.85
C PHE A 278 -3.85 0.94 3.27
N GLY A 279 -4.59 0.28 4.13
CA GLY A 279 -5.66 -0.61 3.67
C GLY A 279 -6.30 -1.41 4.80
N LEU A 280 -6.87 -2.53 4.39
CA LEU A 280 -7.57 -3.49 5.25
C LEU A 280 -6.89 -4.85 5.13
N ILE A 281 -6.99 -5.65 6.18
CA ILE A 281 -6.65 -7.07 6.15
C ILE A 281 -7.96 -7.85 6.20
N ARG A 282 -8.11 -8.79 5.27
CA ARG A 282 -9.26 -9.70 5.20
C ARG A 282 -8.79 -11.13 5.43
N ASN A 283 -9.45 -11.85 6.33
CA ASN A 283 -9.30 -13.30 6.42
C ASN A 283 -10.03 -13.94 5.24
N VAL A 284 -9.38 -14.81 4.47
CA VAL A 284 -9.95 -15.38 3.24
C VAL A 284 -10.94 -16.52 3.53
N ASP A 285 -10.94 -17.09 4.72
CA ASP A 285 -11.87 -18.14 5.12
C ASP A 285 -13.13 -17.57 5.80
N SER A 286 -12.97 -16.74 6.85
CA SER A 286 -14.08 -16.14 7.59
C SER A 286 -14.67 -14.90 6.90
N LEU A 287 -13.93 -14.25 6.02
CA LEU A 287 -14.22 -12.96 5.39
C LEU A 287 -14.28 -11.79 6.39
N GLU A 288 -13.79 -11.97 7.62
CA GLU A 288 -13.63 -10.88 8.58
C GLU A 288 -12.62 -9.85 8.08
N VAL A 289 -12.95 -8.57 8.27
CA VAL A 289 -12.17 -7.43 7.78
C VAL A 289 -11.79 -6.52 8.94
N ARG A 290 -10.50 -6.16 9.00
CA ARG A 290 -9.94 -5.21 9.96
C ARG A 290 -8.98 -4.22 9.30
N PRO A 291 -8.72 -3.03 9.88
CA PRO A 291 -7.68 -2.15 9.38
C PRO A 291 -6.30 -2.82 9.43
N ALA A 292 -5.48 -2.58 8.42
CA ALA A 292 -4.07 -2.93 8.46
C ALA A 292 -3.34 -2.08 9.52
N PRO A 293 -2.28 -2.59 10.16
CA PRO A 293 -1.40 -1.75 10.98
C PRO A 293 -0.78 -0.64 10.11
N LEU A 294 -0.27 0.42 10.74
CA LEU A 294 0.55 1.42 10.02
C LEU A 294 1.79 0.75 9.45
N PHE A 295 2.09 0.99 8.17
CA PHE A 295 3.29 0.48 7.50
C PHE A 295 3.79 1.48 6.44
N ASP A 296 5.00 1.25 5.93
CA ASP A 296 5.62 1.99 4.83
C ASP A 296 5.74 3.49 5.11
N THR A 297 6.59 3.81 6.09
CA THR A 297 6.86 5.17 6.56
C THR A 297 8.28 5.64 6.26
N GLY A 298 9.02 4.93 5.40
CA GLY A 298 10.42 5.23 5.08
C GLY A 298 10.63 6.64 4.51
N MET A 299 9.68 7.12 3.71
CA MET A 299 9.73 8.47 3.10
C MET A 299 9.28 9.57 4.09
N SER A 300 9.89 9.56 5.26
CA SER A 300 9.63 10.51 6.37
C SER A 300 10.87 11.34 6.68
N LEU A 301 10.75 12.27 7.63
CA LEU A 301 11.86 13.06 8.20
C LEU A 301 12.74 13.71 7.13
N TRP A 302 12.11 14.23 6.08
CA TRP A 302 12.78 14.89 4.94
C TRP A 302 13.78 13.99 4.19
N ALA A 303 13.61 12.66 4.21
CA ALA A 303 14.45 11.75 3.44
C ALA A 303 14.44 12.13 1.95
N GLY A 304 15.65 12.24 1.35
CA GLY A 304 15.80 12.62 -0.06
C GLY A 304 15.59 14.10 -0.37
N GLU A 305 15.18 14.94 0.59
CA GLU A 305 15.00 16.37 0.39
C GLU A 305 16.28 17.16 0.72
N LEU A 306 16.55 18.22 -0.05
CA LEU A 306 17.76 19.05 0.15
C LEU A 306 17.66 19.91 1.41
N ARG A 307 16.47 20.35 1.77
CA ARG A 307 16.23 21.28 2.89
C ARG A 307 15.27 20.69 3.90
N VAL A 308 15.49 21.02 5.16
CA VAL A 308 14.54 20.77 6.25
C VAL A 308 13.79 22.07 6.48
N ASP A 309 12.50 22.09 6.18
CA ASP A 309 11.62 23.23 6.39
C ASP A 309 10.30 22.81 7.04
N ASN A 310 9.54 23.77 7.54
CA ASN A 310 8.24 23.55 8.18
C ASN A 310 7.06 24.06 7.34
N ALA A 311 7.29 24.34 6.06
CA ALA A 311 6.20 24.72 5.16
C ALA A 311 5.17 23.58 5.10
N ASP A 312 3.90 23.96 5.05
CA ASP A 312 2.84 23.00 4.83
C ASP A 312 2.99 22.40 3.41
N TYR A 313 3.04 21.10 3.31
CA TYR A 313 3.38 20.40 2.08
C TYR A 313 2.16 19.67 1.52
N ARG A 314 2.18 19.45 0.21
CA ARG A 314 1.18 18.62 -0.44
C ARG A 314 1.34 17.17 -0.01
N THR A 315 0.24 16.55 0.34
CA THR A 315 0.21 15.13 0.71
C THR A 315 -1.06 14.47 0.21
N LYS A 316 -1.02 13.18 0.11
CA LYS A 316 -2.16 12.29 -0.06
C LYS A 316 -2.54 11.75 1.34
N PRO A 317 -3.59 11.00 1.54
CA PRO A 317 -4.56 10.49 0.56
C PRO A 317 -5.86 11.31 0.46
N PHE A 318 -6.29 12.02 1.52
CA PHE A 318 -7.68 12.53 1.62
C PHE A 318 -7.78 13.98 1.20
N TYR A 319 -7.73 14.24 -0.08
CA TYR A 319 -7.94 15.59 -0.62
C TYR A 319 -9.40 15.82 -1.04
N SER A 320 -9.82 17.07 -0.99
CA SER A 320 -11.08 17.49 -1.58
C SER A 320 -10.87 17.93 -3.02
N THR A 321 -11.93 17.81 -3.83
CA THR A 321 -11.94 18.20 -5.26
C THR A 321 -11.56 19.67 -5.46
N TYR A 322 -11.77 20.52 -4.45
CA TYR A 322 -11.64 21.99 -4.55
C TYR A 322 -10.45 22.59 -3.82
N LYS A 323 -9.70 21.80 -3.03
CA LYS A 323 -8.60 22.33 -2.21
C LYS A 323 -7.39 21.41 -2.32
N THR A 324 -6.22 22.03 -2.50
CA THR A 324 -4.95 21.30 -2.45
C THR A 324 -4.83 20.54 -1.12
N PRO A 325 -4.60 19.22 -1.16
CA PRO A 325 -4.40 18.45 0.06
C PRO A 325 -3.05 18.83 0.68
N THR A 326 -3.07 19.35 1.89
CA THR A 326 -1.86 19.64 2.65
C THR A 326 -1.83 18.83 3.94
N ALA A 327 -0.64 18.63 4.49
CA ALA A 327 -0.45 17.83 5.69
C ALA A 327 -1.24 18.40 6.87
N LEU A 328 -1.27 19.72 7.05
CA LEU A 328 -2.04 20.35 8.11
C LEU A 328 -3.56 20.16 7.94
N ARG A 329 -4.05 20.16 6.70
CA ARG A 329 -5.46 19.85 6.43
C ARG A 329 -5.79 18.39 6.71
N GLN A 330 -4.85 17.47 6.44
CA GLN A 330 -5.01 16.05 6.78
C GLN A 330 -5.06 15.89 8.31
N LEU A 331 -4.16 16.52 9.06
CA LEU A 331 -4.15 16.49 10.52
C LEU A 331 -5.50 16.95 11.12
N ARG A 332 -6.12 17.97 10.54
CA ARG A 332 -7.44 18.48 10.96
C ARG A 332 -8.62 17.56 10.61
N LEU A 333 -8.39 16.42 9.93
CA LEU A 333 -9.40 15.40 9.68
C LEU A 333 -9.52 14.39 10.83
N ILE A 334 -8.60 14.41 11.80
CA ILE A 334 -8.65 13.54 12.97
C ILE A 334 -9.95 13.84 13.74
N ALA A 335 -10.74 12.79 13.94
CA ALA A 335 -12.07 12.92 14.53
C ALA A 335 -12.05 12.76 16.05
N ASP A 336 -11.19 11.89 16.58
CA ASP A 336 -11.14 11.55 18.01
C ASP A 336 -9.72 11.73 18.57
N TRP A 337 -9.46 12.93 19.10
CA TRP A 337 -8.20 13.27 19.74
C TRP A 337 -8.04 12.72 21.16
N SER A 338 -9.14 12.30 21.80
CA SER A 338 -9.11 11.78 23.19
C SER A 338 -8.33 10.47 23.32
N ARG A 339 -8.05 9.83 22.20
CA ARG A 339 -7.31 8.57 22.12
C ARG A 339 -5.79 8.73 22.29
N TYR A 340 -5.28 9.97 22.21
CA TYR A 340 -3.85 10.22 22.15
C TYR A 340 -3.36 11.02 23.35
N ASP A 341 -2.41 10.45 24.10
CA ASP A 341 -1.60 11.17 25.03
C ASP A 341 -0.41 11.82 24.31
N LEU A 342 -0.51 13.11 24.01
CA LEU A 342 0.56 13.83 23.30
C LEU A 342 1.69 14.26 24.25
N ASP A 343 1.55 14.12 25.57
CA ASP A 343 2.59 14.49 26.52
C ASP A 343 3.78 13.53 26.45
N VAL A 344 3.55 12.30 26.00
CA VAL A 344 4.62 11.30 25.71
C VAL A 344 5.58 11.76 24.60
N LEU A 345 5.23 12.81 23.85
CA LEU A 345 6.05 13.35 22.77
C LEU A 345 7.06 14.41 23.22
N ALA A 346 7.11 14.76 24.53
CA ALA A 346 7.97 15.85 25.03
C ALA A 346 9.45 15.62 24.64
N ASP A 347 9.98 14.43 24.86
CA ASP A 347 11.37 14.09 24.57
C ASP A 347 11.56 13.40 23.21
N TRP A 348 10.48 13.14 22.46
CA TRP A 348 10.55 12.41 21.19
C TRP A 348 11.43 13.08 20.12
N PRO A 349 11.46 14.43 19.93
CA PRO A 349 12.38 15.06 18.99
C PRO A 349 13.86 14.80 19.33
N ASP A 350 14.21 14.72 20.60
CA ASP A 350 15.59 14.44 21.06
C ASP A 350 15.94 12.95 20.85
N GLU A 351 14.98 12.04 21.09
CA GLU A 351 15.14 10.62 20.78
C GLU A 351 15.39 10.41 19.27
N VAL A 352 14.64 11.10 18.41
CA VAL A 352 14.86 11.04 16.95
C VAL A 352 16.25 11.53 16.58
N ALA A 353 16.69 12.67 17.11
CA ALA A 353 18.02 13.22 16.86
C ALA A 353 19.12 12.24 17.28
N HIS A 354 18.99 11.62 18.44
CA HIS A 354 19.92 10.59 18.91
C HIS A 354 20.01 9.40 17.94
N ARG A 355 18.88 8.89 17.44
CA ARG A 355 18.84 7.75 16.49
C ARG A 355 19.45 8.12 15.14
N LEU A 356 19.17 9.31 14.63
CA LEU A 356 19.74 9.79 13.38
C LEU A 356 21.26 10.00 13.51
N THR A 357 21.73 10.45 14.67
CA THR A 357 23.16 10.56 14.98
C THR A 357 23.83 9.18 15.01
N ALA A 358 23.21 8.20 15.67
CA ALA A 358 23.72 6.84 15.75
C ALA A 358 23.78 6.14 14.39
N ASN A 359 22.88 6.50 13.46
CA ASN A 359 22.91 5.99 12.09
C ASN A 359 24.10 6.54 11.27
N GLY A 360 24.60 7.74 11.57
CA GLY A 360 25.78 8.33 10.95
C GLY A 360 25.63 8.83 9.50
N MET A 361 24.43 8.74 8.91
CA MET A 361 24.20 9.12 7.50
C MET A 361 23.94 10.62 7.29
N LEU A 362 23.58 11.35 8.35
CA LEU A 362 23.25 12.77 8.28
C LEU A 362 24.24 13.65 9.03
N SER A 363 24.46 14.87 8.53
CA SER A 363 25.28 15.85 9.23
C SER A 363 24.60 16.33 10.53
N PRO A 364 25.40 16.72 11.57
CA PRO A 364 24.84 17.26 12.81
C PRO A 364 23.92 18.48 12.59
N VAL A 365 24.26 19.35 11.64
CA VAL A 365 23.42 20.52 11.29
C VAL A 365 22.05 20.09 10.76
N ARG A 366 22.02 19.05 9.91
CA ARG A 366 20.74 18.53 9.39
C ARG A 366 19.92 17.85 10.47
N ILE A 367 20.56 17.09 11.36
CA ILE A 367 19.90 16.43 12.49
C ILE A 367 19.24 17.47 13.41
N GLU A 368 19.95 18.54 13.72
CA GLU A 368 19.40 19.63 14.55
C GLU A 368 18.24 20.35 13.86
N ALA A 369 18.32 20.57 12.55
CA ALA A 369 17.21 21.14 11.78
C ALA A 369 15.96 20.22 11.82
N ILE A 370 16.14 18.90 11.71
CA ILE A 370 15.06 17.91 11.85
C ILE A 370 14.48 17.97 13.26
N ARG A 371 15.31 17.91 14.31
CA ARG A 371 14.89 17.99 15.70
C ARG A 371 14.05 19.24 15.98
N SER A 372 14.56 20.42 15.61
CA SER A 372 13.84 21.69 15.77
C SER A 372 12.51 21.73 15.00
N SER A 373 12.46 21.08 13.85
CA SER A 373 11.23 20.99 13.05
C SER A 373 10.21 20.04 13.69
N LEU A 374 10.65 18.94 14.30
CA LEU A 374 9.77 18.02 15.02
C LEU A 374 9.14 18.67 16.26
N VAL A 375 9.90 19.48 17.01
CA VAL A 375 9.34 20.26 18.12
C VAL A 375 8.15 21.12 17.65
N LYS A 376 8.29 21.80 16.51
CA LYS A 376 7.20 22.62 15.94
C LYS A 376 6.01 21.76 15.49
N ARG A 377 6.27 20.56 14.96
CA ARG A 377 5.19 19.65 14.51
C ARG A 377 4.40 19.11 15.68
N VAL A 378 5.07 18.75 16.79
CA VAL A 378 4.41 18.35 18.04
C VAL A 378 3.55 19.49 18.57
N ALA A 379 4.11 20.70 18.68
CA ALA A 379 3.37 21.89 19.15
C ALA A 379 2.12 22.17 18.26
N THR A 380 2.25 22.03 16.94
CA THR A 380 1.11 22.19 16.03
C THR A 380 0.04 21.09 16.25
N ALA A 381 0.42 19.84 16.49
CA ALA A 381 -0.53 18.77 16.77
C ALA A 381 -1.30 19.04 18.07
N VAL A 382 -0.62 19.53 19.12
CA VAL A 382 -1.25 19.96 20.37
C VAL A 382 -2.25 21.09 20.12
N THR A 383 -1.86 22.12 19.36
CA THR A 383 -2.74 23.24 19.01
C THR A 383 -4.00 22.77 18.27
N VAL A 384 -3.84 21.91 17.26
CA VAL A 384 -4.99 21.39 16.48
C VAL A 384 -5.91 20.53 17.36
N ARG A 385 -5.34 19.71 18.25
CA ARG A 385 -6.12 18.97 19.25
C ARG A 385 -6.97 19.92 20.09
N ASP A 386 -6.36 20.94 20.67
CA ASP A 386 -7.02 21.87 21.59
C ASP A 386 -8.10 22.71 20.89
N GLU A 387 -7.86 23.17 19.65
CA GLU A 387 -8.86 23.81 18.80
C GLU A 387 -10.06 22.90 18.54
N THR A 388 -9.82 21.63 18.26
CA THR A 388 -10.86 20.64 17.95
C THR A 388 -11.71 20.31 19.18
N VAL A 389 -11.07 20.09 20.32
CA VAL A 389 -11.75 19.78 21.59
C VAL A 389 -12.59 20.98 22.05
N SER A 390 -12.05 22.21 21.98
CA SER A 390 -12.77 23.44 22.35
C SER A 390 -14.00 23.67 21.45
N SER A 391 -13.88 23.41 20.15
CA SER A 391 -14.99 23.55 19.21
C SER A 391 -16.13 22.56 19.49
N ASN A 392 -15.81 21.34 19.93
CA ASN A 392 -16.79 20.32 20.27
C ASN A 392 -17.54 20.62 21.59
N HIS A 393 -16.91 21.32 22.54
CA HIS A 393 -17.57 21.74 23.78
C HIS A 393 -18.46 22.99 23.59
N GLY A 394 -18.21 23.79 22.55
CA GLY A 394 -19.03 25.01 22.24
C GLY A 394 -20.33 24.72 21.49
N THR A 395 -20.58 23.48 21.04
CA THR A 395 -21.72 23.10 20.18
C THR A 395 -22.90 22.46 20.92
N THR A 396 -22.97 22.60 22.23
CA THR A 396 -24.18 22.25 22.98
C THR A 396 -25.13 23.49 23.04
N CYS A 397 -25.96 23.63 22.04
CA CYS A 397 -27.25 24.29 21.92
C CYS A 397 -27.43 25.05 20.59
N PHE A 398 -27.70 24.35 19.52
CA PHE A 398 -28.51 24.91 18.44
C PHE A 398 -29.43 23.82 17.92
N THR A 399 -30.69 23.90 18.29
CA THR A 399 -31.81 23.18 17.69
C THR A 399 -31.94 23.61 16.23
N ILE A 400 -31.66 22.71 15.31
CA ILE A 400 -31.91 22.94 13.87
C ILE A 400 -33.42 22.89 13.66
N PRO A 401 -34.06 23.95 13.09
CA PRO A 401 -35.45 23.85 12.64
C PRO A 401 -35.53 22.86 11.47
N ARG A 402 -36.54 22.01 11.50
CA ARG A 402 -36.84 21.11 10.39
C ARG A 402 -37.15 21.92 9.13
N PRO A 403 -36.54 21.60 7.97
CA PRO A 403 -36.98 22.19 6.71
C PRO A 403 -38.32 21.65 6.34
N THR A 404 -39.25 22.54 6.03
CA THR A 404 -40.55 22.24 5.36
C THR A 404 -40.28 21.73 3.95
N PRO A 405 -41.09 20.77 3.44
CA PRO A 405 -40.94 20.30 2.07
C PRO A 405 -41.48 21.33 1.10
N ASP A 406 -40.59 21.87 0.24
CA ASP A 406 -41.04 22.67 -0.91
C ASP A 406 -41.08 21.81 -2.17
N ARG A 407 -42.09 22.14 -2.99
CA ARG A 407 -42.52 21.38 -4.17
C ARG A 407 -41.74 21.78 -5.42
N SER A 408 -41.53 20.77 -6.25
CA SER A 408 -41.49 20.80 -7.73
C SER A 408 -40.52 21.79 -8.41
N THR A 409 -39.55 21.25 -9.11
CA THR A 409 -39.29 21.62 -10.52
C THR A 409 -38.67 20.40 -11.24
N ASP A 410 -39.47 19.89 -12.16
CA ASP A 410 -39.05 19.00 -13.25
C ASP A 410 -38.20 19.78 -14.26
N ASP A 411 -37.42 19.00 -15.05
CA ASP A 411 -36.79 19.34 -16.33
C ASP A 411 -35.50 20.18 -16.34
N LEU A 412 -34.39 19.46 -16.37
CA LEU A 412 -33.23 19.82 -17.20
C LEU A 412 -32.59 18.57 -17.81
N PRO A 413 -32.19 18.61 -19.08
CA PRO A 413 -31.72 17.43 -19.84
C PRO A 413 -30.32 16.97 -19.42
N MET A 414 -30.15 15.64 -19.38
CA MET A 414 -28.88 14.96 -19.14
C MET A 414 -27.91 15.20 -20.29
N PRO A 415 -26.64 15.51 -20.02
CA PRO A 415 -25.57 15.49 -21.04
C PRO A 415 -25.20 14.04 -21.39
N SER A 416 -24.86 13.81 -22.66
CA SER A 416 -24.48 12.52 -23.24
C SER A 416 -23.13 12.01 -22.72
N PRO A 417 -22.88 10.69 -22.73
CA PRO A 417 -21.69 10.06 -22.15
C PRO A 417 -20.52 10.00 -23.16
N SER A 418 -19.80 11.09 -23.39
CA SER A 418 -18.60 11.07 -24.23
C SER A 418 -17.35 11.66 -23.60
N ASP A 419 -17.36 12.19 -22.38
CA ASP A 419 -16.19 12.82 -21.75
C ASP A 419 -15.97 12.36 -20.30
N ALA A 420 -15.76 11.05 -20.11
CA ALA A 420 -15.27 10.55 -18.84
C ALA A 420 -13.75 10.37 -18.91
N GLU A 421 -13.01 11.42 -18.61
CA GLU A 421 -11.59 11.31 -18.30
C GLU A 421 -11.40 10.44 -17.06
N ASP A 422 -10.41 9.53 -17.12
CA ASP A 422 -10.02 8.62 -16.04
C ASP A 422 -9.56 9.45 -14.83
N PRO A 423 -10.21 9.36 -13.66
CA PRO A 423 -9.87 10.19 -12.50
C PRO A 423 -8.53 9.83 -11.83
N PHE A 424 -7.82 8.83 -12.35
CA PHE A 424 -6.52 8.42 -11.86
C PHE A 424 -5.52 8.32 -13.01
N PRO A 425 -4.73 9.38 -13.31
CA PRO A 425 -3.67 9.27 -14.30
C PRO A 425 -2.62 8.27 -13.80
N GLY A 426 -2.54 7.13 -14.47
CA GLY A 426 -1.39 6.24 -14.38
C GLY A 426 -0.15 6.96 -14.90
N PRO A 427 1.08 6.51 -14.55
CA PRO A 427 2.30 7.11 -15.07
C PRO A 427 2.26 7.05 -16.61
N SER A 428 2.36 8.21 -17.23
CA SER A 428 2.40 8.36 -18.68
C SER A 428 3.66 7.68 -19.23
N LEU A 429 3.49 6.61 -19.98
CA LEU A 429 4.53 6.06 -20.85
C LEU A 429 4.70 7.02 -22.03
N SER A 430 5.73 7.86 -22.01
CA SER A 430 6.20 8.56 -23.20
C SER A 430 6.86 7.53 -24.12
N VAL A 431 6.19 7.19 -25.22
CA VAL A 431 6.80 6.51 -26.35
C VAL A 431 7.68 7.56 -27.06
N ALA A 432 9.00 7.38 -26.97
CA ALA A 432 9.92 8.14 -27.82
C ALA A 432 9.88 7.52 -29.22
N ASP A 433 9.41 8.30 -30.21
CA ASP A 433 9.56 7.98 -31.62
C ASP A 433 11.05 8.06 -31.98
N ASP A 434 11.62 6.91 -32.31
CA ASP A 434 12.99 6.78 -32.79
C ASP A 434 12.96 7.05 -34.31
N ALA A 435 13.25 8.31 -34.72
CA ALA A 435 13.52 8.69 -36.11
C ALA A 435 15.02 8.56 -36.35
N GLY A 436 15.46 7.46 -36.93
CA GLY A 436 16.84 7.25 -37.36
C GLY A 436 17.31 8.20 -38.45
N PRO A 437 18.61 8.53 -38.47
CA PRO A 437 19.18 9.42 -39.48
C PRO A 437 19.48 8.71 -40.79
N ARG A 438 19.36 9.48 -41.87
CA ARG A 438 19.91 9.15 -43.21
C ARG A 438 21.43 9.24 -43.21
#